data_6fb5f06b8256e5e48321755da740241d
#
_entry.id   6fb5f06b8256e5e48321755da740241d
#
_cell.length_a   1.000
_cell.length_b   1.000
_cell.length_c   1.000
_cell.angle_alpha   90.00
_cell.angle_beta   90.00
_cell.angle_gamma   90.00
#
_symmetry.space_group_name_H-M   'P 1'
#
loop_
_entity.id
_entity.type
_entity.pdbx_description
1 polymer ?
#
loop_
_entity_poly.entity_id
_entity_poly.type
_entity_poly.pdbx_seq_one_letter_code
_entity_poly.pdbx_strand_id
1 'polypeptide(L)'
;IVPCRMNGVRDDRKGINRQEAEYTVALIRAMTEMPAYRDKTIGVISLLGSDQAALVLDLLLRASVDVERHAILCGNAAQFQGDERDVIILNMVDSAEENGMLRLMRESKIVQRYNVAVSRARDQLWILHSFPVTALKSDDVRSKLLRYAENPHAAKNALPQIEQKADSPFEATVAKELVGHGYDIVQQWEIGRYRIDIVVRDGAKKIALECDGDLDHTEAAQVYADMERQMTLERLGWQFIRLRGSAYYRNPK
;
A
#
# COMPACT_ATOMS: atom_id res chain seq x y z
N ILE A 1 -0.04 8.05 10.08
CA ILE A 1 -0.47 6.67 9.81
C ILE A 1 0.59 5.74 10.34
N VAL A 2 0.18 4.69 11.07
CA VAL A 2 1.08 3.74 11.74
C VAL A 2 0.67 2.31 11.35
N PRO A 3 1.41 1.64 10.45
CA PRO A 3 1.18 0.23 10.17
C PRO A 3 1.80 -0.63 11.29
N CYS A 4 1.03 -1.62 11.77
CA CYS A 4 1.45 -2.55 12.81
C CYS A 4 1.22 -3.98 12.34
N ARG A 5 2.31 -4.67 12.01
CA ARG A 5 2.27 -6.09 11.69
C ARG A 5 2.38 -6.95 12.95
N MET A 6 1.57 -7.98 13.01
CA MET A 6 1.59 -8.97 14.08
C MET A 6 1.49 -10.40 13.53
N ASN A 7 1.70 -11.38 14.41
CA ASN A 7 1.56 -12.79 14.07
C ASN A 7 0.19 -13.30 14.55
N GLY A 8 -0.87 -12.91 13.83
CA GLY A 8 -2.22 -13.37 14.09
C GLY A 8 -2.67 -14.39 13.05
N VAL A 9 -3.60 -15.25 13.44
CA VAL A 9 -4.23 -16.23 12.55
C VAL A 9 -5.73 -15.99 12.55
N ARG A 10 -6.30 -15.86 11.35
CA ARG A 10 -7.74 -15.71 11.18
C ARG A 10 -8.44 -17.05 11.41
N ASP A 11 -9.46 -17.05 12.26
CA ASP A 11 -10.45 -18.13 12.34
C ASP A 11 -11.51 -17.91 11.24
N ASP A 12 -11.44 -18.69 10.16
CA ASP A 12 -12.33 -18.54 9.01
C ASP A 12 -13.79 -18.87 9.33
N ARG A 13 -14.04 -19.72 10.34
CA ARG A 13 -15.41 -20.09 10.75
C ARG A 13 -16.09 -18.93 11.47
N LYS A 14 -15.33 -18.17 12.25
CA LYS A 14 -15.83 -17.05 13.04
C LYS A 14 -15.60 -15.70 12.38
N GLY A 15 -14.76 -15.64 11.34
CA GLY A 15 -14.42 -14.37 10.68
C GLY A 15 -13.63 -13.40 11.56
N ILE A 16 -12.86 -13.91 12.52
CA ILE A 16 -12.10 -13.11 13.50
C ILE A 16 -10.62 -13.47 13.50
N ASN A 17 -9.81 -12.51 13.94
CA ASN A 17 -8.41 -12.68 14.28
C ASN A 17 -8.23 -12.26 15.74
N ARG A 18 -8.14 -13.27 16.62
CA ARG A 18 -8.14 -13.04 18.06
C ARG A 18 -6.91 -12.26 18.53
N GLN A 19 -5.74 -12.56 17.99
CA GLN A 19 -4.50 -11.86 18.34
C GLN A 19 -4.57 -10.39 17.95
N GLU A 20 -5.16 -10.10 16.78
CA GLU A 20 -5.38 -8.72 16.31
C GLU A 20 -6.34 -7.96 17.22
N ALA A 21 -7.42 -8.63 17.72
CA ALA A 21 -8.35 -8.05 18.67
C ALA A 21 -7.67 -7.78 20.04
N GLU A 22 -6.92 -8.73 20.56
CA GLU A 22 -6.18 -8.58 21.84
C GLU A 22 -5.14 -7.46 21.76
N TYR A 23 -4.43 -7.35 20.63
CA TYR A 23 -3.50 -6.24 20.40
C TYR A 23 -4.22 -4.89 20.33
N THR A 24 -5.37 -4.83 19.66
CA THR A 24 -6.22 -3.64 19.61
C THR A 24 -6.60 -3.17 21.02
N VAL A 25 -7.02 -4.09 21.88
CA VAL A 25 -7.37 -3.78 23.28
C VAL A 25 -6.16 -3.28 24.08
N ALA A 26 -5.02 -3.93 23.95
CA ALA A 26 -3.78 -3.51 24.60
C ALA A 26 -3.34 -2.10 24.16
N LEU A 27 -3.45 -1.81 22.85
CA LEU A 27 -3.15 -0.51 22.29
C LEU A 27 -4.10 0.58 22.84
N ILE A 28 -5.42 0.31 22.88
CA ILE A 28 -6.39 1.25 23.43
C ILE A 28 -6.13 1.50 24.91
N ARG A 29 -5.86 0.47 25.70
CA ARG A 29 -5.51 0.63 27.11
C ARG A 29 -4.29 1.53 27.29
N ALA A 30 -3.21 1.27 26.55
CA ALA A 30 -2.03 2.11 26.60
C ALA A 30 -2.35 3.58 26.24
N MET A 31 -3.20 3.81 25.23
CA MET A 31 -3.64 5.15 24.85
C MET A 31 -4.42 5.81 25.99
N THR A 32 -5.35 5.11 26.63
CA THR A 32 -6.19 5.69 27.70
C THR A 32 -5.40 6.07 28.96
N GLU A 33 -4.22 5.47 29.17
CA GLU A 33 -3.30 5.80 30.27
C GLU A 33 -2.41 7.03 29.95
N MET A 34 -2.30 7.41 28.68
CA MET A 34 -1.42 8.52 28.25
C MET A 34 -2.15 9.87 28.27
N PRO A 35 -1.55 10.93 28.86
CA PRO A 35 -2.15 12.26 28.89
C PRO A 35 -2.52 12.82 27.51
N ALA A 36 -1.74 12.46 26.47
CA ALA A 36 -1.96 12.92 25.10
C ALA A 36 -3.29 12.44 24.48
N TYR A 37 -3.90 11.38 25.03
CA TYR A 37 -5.15 10.81 24.53
C TYR A 37 -6.34 11.09 25.46
N ARG A 38 -6.19 11.89 26.52
CA ARG A 38 -7.22 12.12 27.54
C ARG A 38 -8.57 12.52 26.94
N ASP A 39 -8.55 13.39 25.93
CA ASP A 39 -9.75 13.96 25.32
C ASP A 39 -9.94 13.47 23.87
N LYS A 40 -9.25 12.39 23.50
CA LYS A 40 -9.33 11.81 22.16
C LYS A 40 -10.42 10.77 22.06
N THR A 41 -11.18 10.84 20.99
CA THR A 41 -12.17 9.83 20.61
C THR A 41 -11.52 8.71 19.80
N ILE A 42 -11.94 7.45 20.04
CA ILE A 42 -11.29 6.27 19.42
C ILE A 42 -12.34 5.47 18.65
N GLY A 43 -11.99 5.07 17.43
CA GLY A 43 -12.79 4.18 16.60
C GLY A 43 -12.01 2.91 16.24
N VAL A 44 -12.67 1.77 16.28
CA VAL A 44 -12.14 0.49 15.78
C VAL A 44 -12.97 0.04 14.60
N ILE A 45 -12.36 -0.06 13.44
CA ILE A 45 -13.04 -0.47 12.20
C ILE A 45 -12.53 -1.83 11.76
N SER A 46 -13.43 -2.82 11.69
CA SER A 46 -13.16 -4.09 11.04
C SER A 46 -13.38 -3.99 9.54
N LEU A 47 -12.40 -4.41 8.76
CA LEU A 47 -12.49 -4.41 7.29
C LEU A 47 -13.11 -5.70 6.74
N LEU A 48 -13.17 -6.78 7.54
CA LEU A 48 -13.81 -8.05 7.19
C LEU A 48 -14.93 -8.37 8.21
N GLY A 49 -16.17 -8.00 7.84
CA GLY A 49 -17.32 -8.29 8.68
C GLY A 49 -17.41 -7.44 9.95
N SER A 50 -18.35 -7.77 10.85
CA SER A 50 -18.59 -7.08 12.12
C SER A 50 -18.15 -7.88 13.36
N ASP A 51 -17.88 -9.19 13.19
CA ASP A 51 -17.60 -10.09 14.31
C ASP A 51 -16.28 -9.73 15.02
N GLN A 52 -15.29 -9.27 14.27
CA GLN A 52 -14.03 -8.76 14.83
C GLN A 52 -14.27 -7.53 15.71
N ALA A 53 -15.08 -6.59 15.26
CA ALA A 53 -15.39 -5.38 16.03
C ALA A 53 -16.19 -5.72 17.31
N ALA A 54 -17.10 -6.66 17.22
CA ALA A 54 -17.84 -7.16 18.38
C ALA A 54 -16.92 -7.85 19.39
N LEU A 55 -15.96 -8.66 18.91
CA LEU A 55 -14.95 -9.27 19.77
C LEU A 55 -14.09 -8.21 20.49
N VAL A 56 -13.63 -7.19 19.76
CA VAL A 56 -12.84 -6.10 20.37
C VAL A 56 -13.66 -5.39 21.47
N LEU A 57 -14.92 -5.07 21.21
CA LEU A 57 -15.79 -4.42 22.20
C LEU A 57 -15.98 -5.28 23.46
N ASP A 58 -16.26 -6.59 23.30
CA ASP A 58 -16.37 -7.53 24.43
C ASP A 58 -15.07 -7.57 25.27
N LEU A 59 -13.93 -7.63 24.60
CA LEU A 59 -12.63 -7.63 25.28
C LEU A 59 -12.31 -6.30 25.98
N LEU A 60 -12.70 -5.15 25.43
CA LEU A 60 -12.55 -3.84 26.07
C LEU A 60 -13.39 -3.76 27.37
N LEU A 61 -14.65 -4.22 27.32
CA LEU A 61 -15.53 -4.26 28.49
C LEU A 61 -14.98 -5.18 29.58
N ARG A 62 -14.48 -6.36 29.22
CA ARG A 62 -13.83 -7.29 30.17
C ARG A 62 -12.54 -6.72 30.77
N ALA A 63 -11.83 -5.90 30.02
CA ALA A 63 -10.63 -5.22 30.48
C ALA A 63 -10.93 -3.94 31.30
N SER A 64 -12.21 -3.66 31.59
CA SER A 64 -12.68 -2.49 32.33
C SER A 64 -12.21 -1.16 31.72
N VAL A 65 -12.11 -1.09 30.39
CA VAL A 65 -11.82 0.15 29.68
C VAL A 65 -13.05 1.05 29.70
N ASP A 66 -12.90 2.31 30.04
CA ASP A 66 -13.96 3.30 30.02
C ASP A 66 -14.31 3.69 28.57
N VAL A 67 -15.24 2.93 27.98
CA VAL A 67 -15.65 3.06 26.58
C VAL A 67 -16.38 4.39 26.34
N GLU A 68 -17.12 4.88 27.35
CA GLU A 68 -17.91 6.11 27.23
C GLU A 68 -17.02 7.34 27.24
N ARG A 69 -16.03 7.38 28.12
CA ARG A 69 -15.11 8.51 28.24
C ARG A 69 -14.40 8.87 26.94
N HIS A 70 -13.95 7.86 26.19
CA HIS A 70 -13.25 8.04 24.93
C HIS A 70 -14.16 7.90 23.70
N ALA A 71 -15.49 7.89 23.92
CA ALA A 71 -16.50 7.66 22.90
C ALA A 71 -16.09 6.53 21.93
N ILE A 72 -15.62 5.39 22.52
CA ILE A 72 -15.09 4.28 21.74
C ILE A 72 -16.21 3.65 20.93
N LEU A 73 -16.07 3.63 19.62
CA LEU A 73 -16.97 2.95 18.69
C LEU A 73 -16.24 1.79 18.01
N CYS A 74 -16.82 0.59 18.09
CA CYS A 74 -16.33 -0.60 17.39
C CYS A 74 -17.36 -1.02 16.34
N GLY A 75 -16.97 -1.12 15.07
CA GLY A 75 -17.90 -1.47 14.00
C GLY A 75 -17.20 -1.80 12.69
N ASN A 76 -17.99 -1.99 11.64
CA ASN A 76 -17.49 -2.07 10.26
C ASN A 76 -17.49 -0.68 9.60
N ALA A 77 -16.89 -0.57 8.41
CA ALA A 77 -16.78 0.71 7.71
C ALA A 77 -18.15 1.40 7.43
N ALA A 78 -19.23 0.64 7.22
CA ALA A 78 -20.54 1.20 6.96
C ALA A 78 -21.13 1.88 8.21
N GLN A 79 -20.87 1.35 9.41
CA GLN A 79 -21.32 1.92 10.68
C GLN A 79 -20.60 3.24 11.02
N PHE A 80 -19.46 3.51 10.39
CA PHE A 80 -18.72 4.76 10.50
C PHE A 80 -19.05 5.77 9.40
N GLN A 81 -20.07 5.51 8.56
CA GLN A 81 -20.43 6.45 7.52
C GLN A 81 -20.98 7.74 8.13
N GLY A 82 -20.29 8.87 7.89
CA GLY A 82 -20.63 10.17 8.48
C GLY A 82 -20.08 10.40 9.90
N ASP A 83 -19.43 9.41 10.50
CA ASP A 83 -18.85 9.50 11.83
C ASP A 83 -17.31 9.47 11.78
N GLU A 84 -16.66 10.34 12.52
CA GLU A 84 -15.21 10.50 12.57
C GLU A 84 -14.71 10.38 14.01
N ARG A 85 -13.46 9.91 14.17
CA ARG A 85 -12.77 9.84 15.46
C ARG A 85 -11.38 10.43 15.35
N ASP A 86 -10.85 10.91 16.45
CA ASP A 86 -9.47 11.43 16.49
C ASP A 86 -8.48 10.31 16.17
N VAL A 87 -8.72 9.13 16.71
CA VAL A 87 -7.90 7.94 16.45
C VAL A 87 -8.76 6.84 15.83
N ILE A 88 -8.34 6.32 14.70
CA ILE A 88 -8.93 5.13 14.08
C ILE A 88 -7.93 3.98 14.12
N ILE A 89 -8.39 2.82 14.55
CA ILE A 89 -7.66 1.56 14.51
C ILE A 89 -8.36 0.64 13.51
N LEU A 90 -7.71 0.38 12.37
CA LEU A 90 -8.19 -0.53 11.36
C LEU A 90 -7.72 -1.95 11.67
N ASN A 91 -8.64 -2.88 11.80
CA ASN A 91 -8.36 -4.31 11.85
C ASN A 91 -8.55 -4.92 10.46
N MET A 92 -7.47 -5.40 9.85
CA MET A 92 -7.53 -6.06 8.54
C MET A 92 -8.07 -7.49 8.65
N VAL A 93 -7.94 -8.11 9.82
CA VAL A 93 -8.47 -9.42 10.21
C VAL A 93 -7.84 -10.60 9.45
N ASP A 94 -7.50 -10.40 8.19
CA ASP A 94 -6.95 -11.43 7.32
C ASP A 94 -5.57 -11.90 7.79
N SER A 95 -5.21 -13.14 7.48
CA SER A 95 -3.89 -13.70 7.75
C SER A 95 -3.42 -14.52 6.57
N ALA A 96 -2.12 -14.50 6.29
CA ALA A 96 -1.52 -15.36 5.28
C ALA A 96 -0.95 -16.62 5.95
N GLU A 97 -1.09 -17.76 5.29
CA GLU A 97 -0.30 -18.94 5.59
C GLU A 97 1.18 -18.69 5.27
N GLU A 98 2.07 -19.48 5.84
CA GLU A 98 3.50 -19.38 5.57
C GLU A 98 3.76 -19.49 4.06
N ASN A 99 4.28 -18.40 3.45
CA ASN A 99 4.48 -18.25 2.01
C ASN A 99 3.20 -18.26 1.13
N GLY A 100 2.01 -18.19 1.73
CA GLY A 100 0.74 -18.12 1.03
C GLY A 100 0.43 -16.72 0.47
N MET A 101 -0.20 -16.68 -0.71
CA MET A 101 -0.74 -15.45 -1.29
C MET A 101 -2.19 -15.24 -0.84
N LEU A 102 -2.52 -14.04 -0.43
CA LEU A 102 -3.89 -13.68 -0.09
C LEU A 102 -4.75 -13.46 -1.35
N ARG A 103 -6.05 -13.75 -1.21
CA ARG A 103 -7.02 -13.46 -2.26
C ARG A 103 -6.98 -11.97 -2.59
N LEU A 104 -6.90 -11.66 -3.89
CA LEU A 104 -6.85 -10.28 -4.39
C LEU A 104 -8.13 -9.51 -4.05
N MET A 105 -7.97 -8.32 -3.48
CA MET A 105 -9.02 -7.35 -3.17
C MET A 105 -8.83 -6.08 -4.00
N ARG A 106 -9.58 -5.94 -5.10
CA ARG A 106 -9.53 -4.76 -5.99
C ARG A 106 -10.91 -4.30 -6.48
N GLU A 107 -11.97 -5.01 -6.10
CA GLU A 107 -13.32 -4.67 -6.50
C GLU A 107 -13.72 -3.28 -5.98
N SER A 108 -14.44 -2.51 -6.79
CA SER A 108 -14.83 -1.12 -6.49
C SER A 108 -15.50 -0.98 -5.11
N LYS A 109 -16.40 -1.91 -4.74
CA LYS A 109 -17.07 -1.90 -3.42
C LYS A 109 -16.08 -2.11 -2.26
N ILE A 110 -15.05 -2.93 -2.46
CA ILE A 110 -14.01 -3.17 -1.45
C ILE A 110 -13.15 -1.91 -1.33
N VAL A 111 -12.67 -1.36 -2.43
CA VAL A 111 -11.88 -0.12 -2.45
C VAL A 111 -12.65 1.02 -1.76
N GLN A 112 -13.95 1.17 -2.05
CA GLN A 112 -14.79 2.17 -1.41
C GLN A 112 -14.87 1.97 0.12
N ARG A 113 -14.98 0.73 0.60
CA ARG A 113 -14.96 0.40 2.02
C ARG A 113 -13.66 0.84 2.70
N TYR A 114 -12.51 0.58 2.07
CA TYR A 114 -11.21 1.02 2.55
C TYR A 114 -11.12 2.55 2.58
N ASN A 115 -11.56 3.22 1.52
CA ASN A 115 -11.58 4.69 1.45
C ASN A 115 -12.42 5.30 2.57
N VAL A 116 -13.63 4.76 2.82
CA VAL A 116 -14.48 5.19 3.94
C VAL A 116 -13.73 5.00 5.26
N ALA A 117 -13.19 3.82 5.51
CA ALA A 117 -12.52 3.52 6.77
C ALA A 117 -11.32 4.44 7.06
N VAL A 118 -10.46 4.64 6.05
CA VAL A 118 -9.26 5.48 6.19
C VAL A 118 -9.61 6.95 6.40
N SER A 119 -10.68 7.44 5.74
CA SER A 119 -11.11 8.85 5.86
C SER A 119 -11.79 9.18 7.20
N ARG A 120 -11.99 8.23 8.09
CA ARG A 120 -12.63 8.46 9.41
C ARG A 120 -11.66 8.98 10.46
N ALA A 121 -10.36 8.90 10.23
CA ALA A 121 -9.34 9.36 11.17
C ALA A 121 -9.08 10.87 11.02
N ARG A 122 -9.22 11.63 12.11
CA ARG A 122 -8.86 13.05 12.16
C ARG A 122 -7.37 13.26 12.41
N ASP A 123 -6.81 12.57 13.41
CA ASP A 123 -5.43 12.77 13.85
C ASP A 123 -4.54 11.56 13.55
N GLN A 124 -5.00 10.34 13.90
CA GLN A 124 -4.19 9.14 13.83
C GLN A 124 -4.96 7.98 13.20
N LEU A 125 -4.26 7.27 12.32
CA LEU A 125 -4.71 6.02 11.73
C LEU A 125 -3.70 4.93 12.04
N TRP A 126 -4.14 3.91 12.78
CA TRP A 126 -3.39 2.68 13.07
C TRP A 126 -3.92 1.56 12.21
N ILE A 127 -3.03 0.82 11.56
CA ILE A 127 -3.42 -0.26 10.66
C ILE A 127 -2.83 -1.56 11.19
N LEU A 128 -3.70 -2.42 11.74
CA LEU A 128 -3.30 -3.71 12.27
C LEU A 128 -3.48 -4.79 11.21
N HIS A 129 -2.46 -5.58 10.97
CA HIS A 129 -2.50 -6.65 9.98
C HIS A 129 -1.63 -7.84 10.35
N SER A 130 -2.03 -9.04 9.92
CA SER A 130 -1.39 -10.31 10.26
C SER A 130 -0.80 -11.03 9.03
N PHE A 131 -0.28 -10.26 8.07
CA PHE A 131 0.35 -10.79 6.86
C PHE A 131 1.46 -9.87 6.37
N PRO A 132 2.48 -10.39 5.69
CA PRO A 132 3.49 -9.56 5.04
C PRO A 132 2.93 -8.91 3.77
N VAL A 133 3.41 -7.73 3.40
CA VAL A 133 3.00 -7.06 2.15
C VAL A 133 3.28 -7.93 0.92
N THR A 134 4.31 -8.77 0.99
CA THR A 134 4.67 -9.75 -0.06
C THR A 134 3.63 -10.84 -0.29
N ALA A 135 2.70 -11.07 0.65
CA ALA A 135 1.56 -11.97 0.47
C ALA A 135 0.43 -11.34 -0.35
N LEU A 136 0.55 -10.08 -0.74
CA LEU A 136 -0.42 -9.34 -1.52
C LEU A 136 0.09 -9.07 -2.94
N LYS A 137 -0.83 -9.06 -3.91
CA LYS A 137 -0.54 -8.55 -5.25
C LYS A 137 -0.40 -7.03 -5.22
N SER A 138 0.35 -6.46 -6.15
CA SER A 138 0.61 -5.01 -6.21
C SER A 138 -0.65 -4.16 -6.43
N ASP A 139 -1.65 -4.68 -7.14
CA ASP A 139 -2.94 -4.04 -7.40
C ASP A 139 -3.98 -4.24 -6.28
N ASP A 140 -3.64 -4.99 -5.22
CA ASP A 140 -4.48 -5.17 -4.03
C ASP A 140 -4.59 -3.85 -3.23
N VAL A 141 -5.81 -3.48 -2.84
CA VAL A 141 -6.05 -2.26 -2.06
C VAL A 141 -5.28 -2.25 -0.73
N ARG A 142 -5.09 -3.41 -0.09
CA ARG A 142 -4.30 -3.56 1.14
C ARG A 142 -2.83 -3.27 0.90
N SER A 143 -2.28 -3.76 -0.23
CA SER A 143 -0.89 -3.50 -0.63
C SER A 143 -0.65 -2.00 -0.82
N LYS A 144 -1.55 -1.33 -1.54
CA LYS A 144 -1.49 0.13 -1.78
C LYS A 144 -1.54 0.90 -0.46
N LEU A 145 -2.46 0.54 0.43
CA LEU A 145 -2.61 1.21 1.74
C LEU A 145 -1.39 1.01 2.63
N LEU A 146 -0.86 -0.22 2.74
CA LEU A 146 0.30 -0.51 3.58
C LEU A 146 1.57 0.15 3.04
N ARG A 147 1.83 0.12 1.74
CA ARG A 147 2.95 0.83 1.12
C ARG A 147 2.88 2.34 1.36
N TYR A 148 1.69 2.93 1.24
CA TYR A 148 1.48 4.33 1.57
C TYR A 148 1.73 4.61 3.06
N ALA A 149 1.26 3.73 3.95
CA ALA A 149 1.45 3.87 5.39
C ALA A 149 2.92 3.77 5.83
N GLU A 150 3.69 2.89 5.18
CA GLU A 150 5.13 2.74 5.41
C GLU A 150 5.93 3.97 4.96
N ASN A 151 5.50 4.63 3.88
CA ASN A 151 6.16 5.82 3.36
C ASN A 151 5.18 6.86 2.80
N PRO A 152 4.43 7.58 3.66
CA PRO A 152 3.40 8.54 3.25
C PRO A 152 3.93 9.70 2.38
N HIS A 153 5.21 9.97 2.47
CA HIS A 153 5.86 11.07 1.75
C HIS A 153 6.68 10.60 0.55
N ALA A 154 6.65 9.31 0.22
CA ALA A 154 7.45 8.77 -0.88
C ALA A 154 7.21 9.52 -2.19
N ALA A 155 5.95 9.73 -2.56
CA ALA A 155 5.58 10.47 -3.76
C ALA A 155 6.06 11.93 -3.71
N LYS A 156 5.87 12.60 -2.56
CA LYS A 156 6.27 14.02 -2.39
C LYS A 156 7.78 14.20 -2.37
N ASN A 157 8.51 13.27 -1.77
CA ASN A 157 9.97 13.32 -1.68
C ASN A 157 10.66 12.83 -2.96
N ALA A 158 9.99 12.00 -3.74
CA ALA A 158 10.53 11.50 -5.01
C ALA A 158 10.42 12.53 -6.15
N LEU A 159 9.39 13.41 -6.15
CA LEU A 159 9.13 14.35 -7.25
C LEU A 159 10.34 15.21 -7.65
N PRO A 160 11.06 15.89 -6.73
CA PRO A 160 12.23 16.69 -7.10
C PRO A 160 13.38 15.85 -7.64
N GLN A 161 13.56 14.62 -7.13
CA GLN A 161 14.61 13.71 -7.56
C GLN A 161 14.28 13.07 -8.93
N ILE A 162 13.00 12.86 -9.21
CA ILE A 162 12.54 12.34 -10.51
C ILE A 162 12.91 13.30 -11.62
N GLU A 163 12.65 14.60 -11.45
CA GLU A 163 12.97 15.62 -12.47
C GLU A 163 14.47 15.76 -12.70
N GLN A 164 15.29 15.61 -11.65
CA GLN A 164 16.76 15.71 -11.76
C GLN A 164 17.39 14.47 -12.41
N LYS A 165 16.76 13.30 -12.30
CA LYS A 165 17.30 12.04 -12.81
C LYS A 165 16.77 11.63 -14.17
N ALA A 166 15.66 12.20 -14.61
CA ALA A 166 15.07 11.87 -15.90
C ALA A 166 15.85 12.50 -17.05
N ASP A 167 16.17 11.71 -18.07
CA ASP A 167 16.85 12.19 -19.28
C ASP A 167 15.88 12.89 -20.24
N SER A 168 14.55 12.70 -20.05
CA SER A 168 13.53 13.34 -20.87
C SER A 168 12.28 13.74 -20.06
N PRO A 169 11.50 14.75 -20.51
CA PRO A 169 10.21 15.08 -19.90
C PRO A 169 9.22 13.92 -19.90
N PHE A 170 9.27 13.04 -20.90
CA PHE A 170 8.44 11.85 -20.98
C PHE A 170 8.79 10.85 -19.90
N GLU A 171 10.06 10.53 -19.71
CA GLU A 171 10.54 9.69 -18.62
C GLU A 171 10.13 10.23 -17.25
N ALA A 172 10.28 11.55 -17.02
CA ALA A 172 9.84 12.19 -15.78
C ALA A 172 8.34 12.02 -15.55
N THR A 173 7.51 12.12 -16.60
CA THR A 173 6.05 11.95 -16.51
C THR A 173 5.70 10.53 -16.12
N VAL A 174 6.29 9.53 -16.79
CA VAL A 174 6.07 8.11 -16.49
C VAL A 174 6.52 7.77 -15.07
N ALA A 175 7.70 8.24 -14.66
CA ALA A 175 8.20 8.01 -13.30
C ALA A 175 7.28 8.61 -12.22
N LYS A 176 6.76 9.83 -12.43
CA LYS A 176 5.80 10.50 -11.53
C LYS A 176 4.50 9.68 -11.39
N GLU A 177 3.97 9.16 -12.49
CA GLU A 177 2.77 8.34 -12.46
C GLU A 177 2.99 7.02 -11.74
N LEU A 178 4.09 6.34 -12.00
CA LEU A 178 4.43 5.09 -11.30
C LEU A 178 4.53 5.32 -9.79
N VAL A 179 5.22 6.38 -9.36
CA VAL A 179 5.31 6.74 -7.94
C VAL A 179 3.95 7.14 -7.38
N GLY A 180 3.14 7.89 -8.14
CA GLY A 180 1.77 8.27 -7.77
C GLY A 180 0.85 7.06 -7.56
N HIS A 181 1.08 5.97 -8.29
CA HIS A 181 0.39 4.69 -8.12
C HIS A 181 1.01 3.79 -7.03
N GLY A 182 2.06 4.27 -6.35
CA GLY A 182 2.70 3.55 -5.23
C GLY A 182 3.70 2.48 -5.65
N TYR A 183 4.18 2.51 -6.89
CA TYR A 183 5.25 1.61 -7.31
C TYR A 183 6.59 2.08 -6.75
N ASP A 184 7.42 1.11 -6.34
CA ASP A 184 8.81 1.35 -5.97
C ASP A 184 9.65 1.36 -7.24
N ILE A 185 10.27 2.50 -7.57
CA ILE A 185 11.04 2.67 -8.79
C ILE A 185 12.47 3.10 -8.51
N VAL A 186 13.36 2.72 -9.40
CA VAL A 186 14.73 3.27 -9.48
C VAL A 186 14.94 3.77 -10.91
N GLN A 187 15.22 5.07 -11.05
CA GLN A 187 15.56 5.66 -12.33
C GLN A 187 17.03 5.49 -12.62
N GLN A 188 17.36 5.42 -13.91
CA GLN A 188 18.73 5.35 -14.43
C GLN A 188 19.52 4.21 -13.80
N TRP A 189 18.95 3.00 -13.85
CA TRP A 189 19.60 1.80 -13.28
C TRP A 189 20.78 1.33 -14.13
N GLU A 190 21.96 1.31 -13.54
CA GLU A 190 23.18 0.88 -14.22
C GLU A 190 23.41 -0.63 -14.06
N ILE A 191 23.69 -1.32 -15.19
CA ILE A 191 24.07 -2.72 -15.25
C ILE A 191 25.28 -2.86 -16.16
N GLY A 192 26.46 -2.98 -15.59
CA GLY A 192 27.71 -2.99 -16.35
C GLY A 192 27.86 -1.73 -17.18
N ARG A 193 27.83 -1.87 -18.53
CA ARG A 193 27.88 -0.73 -19.46
C ARG A 193 26.51 -0.22 -19.91
N TYR A 194 25.44 -0.86 -19.45
CA TYR A 194 24.07 -0.51 -19.86
C TYR A 194 23.35 0.27 -18.79
N ARG A 195 22.41 1.10 -19.19
CA ARG A 195 21.56 1.89 -18.33
C ARG A 195 20.09 1.69 -18.73
N ILE A 196 19.23 1.47 -17.75
CA ILE A 196 17.78 1.30 -17.91
C ILE A 196 17.12 2.56 -17.37
N ASP A 197 16.18 3.15 -18.13
CA ASP A 197 15.52 4.40 -17.74
C ASP A 197 14.81 4.30 -16.39
N ILE A 198 13.95 3.29 -16.23
CA ILE A 198 13.22 3.05 -14.99
C ILE A 198 13.20 1.55 -14.69
N VAL A 199 13.54 1.17 -13.47
CA VAL A 199 13.31 -0.18 -12.94
C VAL A 199 12.21 -0.14 -11.92
N VAL A 200 11.13 -0.86 -12.17
CA VAL A 200 10.03 -1.08 -11.21
C VAL A 200 10.36 -2.32 -10.39
N ARG A 201 10.31 -2.19 -9.06
CA ARG A 201 10.58 -3.28 -8.13
C ARG A 201 9.28 -3.74 -7.46
N ASP A 202 9.07 -5.06 -7.41
CA ASP A 202 7.99 -5.70 -6.67
C ASP A 202 8.53 -6.92 -5.92
N GLY A 203 8.97 -6.72 -4.70
CA GLY A 203 9.69 -7.72 -3.92
C GLY A 203 10.99 -8.15 -4.62
N ALA A 204 11.10 -9.44 -4.97
CA ALA A 204 12.26 -9.97 -5.70
C ALA A 204 12.18 -9.75 -7.22
N LYS A 205 11.03 -9.34 -7.76
CA LYS A 205 10.84 -9.10 -9.20
C LYS A 205 11.28 -7.70 -9.58
N LYS A 206 11.93 -7.60 -10.73
CA LYS A 206 12.36 -6.35 -11.34
C LYS A 206 11.87 -6.31 -12.78
N ILE A 207 11.26 -5.22 -13.17
CA ILE A 207 10.80 -4.96 -14.53
C ILE A 207 11.55 -3.73 -15.02
N ALA A 208 12.25 -3.89 -16.15
CA ALA A 208 12.90 -2.80 -16.85
C ALA A 208 11.88 -2.08 -17.73
N LEU A 209 11.81 -0.76 -17.62
CA LEU A 209 10.92 0.08 -18.39
C LEU A 209 11.78 1.10 -19.14
N GLU A 210 11.65 1.09 -20.46
CA GLU A 210 12.33 1.99 -21.39
C GLU A 210 11.31 2.99 -21.94
N CYS A 211 11.64 4.26 -21.89
CA CYS A 211 10.80 5.37 -22.32
C CYS A 211 11.30 5.91 -23.67
N ASP A 212 10.83 5.31 -24.76
CA ASP A 212 11.19 5.73 -26.11
C ASP A 212 10.44 7.02 -26.48
N GLY A 213 11.16 8.13 -26.60
CA GLY A 213 10.64 9.35 -27.18
C GLY A 213 10.38 9.19 -28.70
N ASP A 214 9.48 10.00 -29.24
CA ASP A 214 9.16 9.98 -30.70
C ASP A 214 10.25 10.60 -31.60
N LEU A 215 11.44 10.83 -31.07
CA LEU A 215 12.56 11.32 -31.87
C LEU A 215 13.11 10.15 -32.68
N ASP A 216 13.07 10.32 -34.00
CA ASP A 216 13.50 9.37 -35.03
C ASP A 216 14.86 8.71 -34.70
N HIS A 217 14.81 7.46 -34.23
CA HIS A 217 15.99 6.58 -34.32
C HIS A 217 16.12 6.11 -35.75
N THR A 218 16.56 7.00 -36.63
CA THR A 218 16.69 6.75 -38.08
C THR A 218 17.97 6.02 -38.45
N GLU A 219 18.93 5.83 -37.53
CA GLU A 219 20.16 5.12 -37.82
C GLU A 219 20.06 3.63 -37.47
N ALA A 220 20.14 2.79 -38.49
CA ALA A 220 20.09 1.33 -38.35
C ALA A 220 21.09 0.78 -37.31
N ALA A 221 22.26 1.39 -37.17
CA ALA A 221 23.29 1.03 -36.19
C ALA A 221 22.79 1.19 -34.74
N GLN A 222 22.00 2.21 -34.45
CA GLN A 222 21.45 2.48 -33.10
C GLN A 222 20.35 1.49 -32.75
N VAL A 223 19.50 1.14 -33.71
CA VAL A 223 18.48 0.10 -33.54
C VAL A 223 19.11 -1.25 -33.22
N TYR A 224 20.19 -1.63 -33.93
CA TYR A 224 20.92 -2.88 -33.65
C TYR A 224 21.55 -2.88 -32.26
N ALA A 225 22.16 -1.79 -31.83
CA ALA A 225 22.76 -1.68 -30.50
C ALA A 225 21.70 -1.80 -29.37
N ASP A 226 20.54 -1.20 -29.57
CA ASP A 226 19.41 -1.30 -28.62
C ASP A 226 18.81 -2.70 -28.54
N MET A 227 18.69 -3.38 -29.69
CA MET A 227 18.27 -4.79 -29.74
C MET A 227 19.27 -5.71 -29.06
N GLU A 228 20.58 -5.53 -29.30
CA GLU A 228 21.65 -6.32 -28.67
C GLU A 228 21.66 -6.11 -27.15
N ARG A 229 21.47 -4.87 -26.69
CA ARG A 229 21.33 -4.50 -25.28
C ARG A 229 20.15 -5.25 -24.64
N GLN A 230 18.96 -5.14 -25.23
CA GLN A 230 17.78 -5.79 -24.74
C GLN A 230 17.93 -7.32 -24.68
N MET A 231 18.39 -7.94 -25.76
CA MET A 231 18.61 -9.40 -25.80
C MET A 231 19.61 -9.87 -24.74
N THR A 232 20.65 -9.09 -24.47
CA THR A 232 21.65 -9.41 -23.44
C THR A 232 21.03 -9.37 -22.06
N LEU A 233 20.21 -8.36 -21.74
CA LEU A 233 19.57 -8.19 -20.46
C LEU A 233 18.42 -9.19 -20.24
N GLU A 234 17.67 -9.53 -21.30
CA GLU A 234 16.64 -10.58 -21.24
C GLU A 234 17.23 -11.97 -20.94
N ARG A 235 18.39 -12.29 -21.51
CA ARG A 235 19.15 -13.52 -21.17
C ARG A 235 19.60 -13.57 -19.70
N LEU A 236 19.80 -12.40 -19.09
CA LEU A 236 20.08 -12.27 -17.65
C LEU A 236 18.83 -12.28 -16.78
N GLY A 237 17.64 -12.55 -17.37
CA GLY A 237 16.37 -12.69 -16.67
C GLY A 237 15.60 -11.39 -16.48
N TRP A 238 15.98 -10.30 -17.15
CA TRP A 238 15.24 -9.05 -17.11
C TRP A 238 13.98 -9.13 -17.97
N GLN A 239 12.87 -8.63 -17.44
CA GLN A 239 11.64 -8.40 -18.20
C GLN A 239 11.60 -6.94 -18.62
N PHE A 240 11.32 -6.68 -19.91
CA PHE A 240 11.27 -5.35 -20.48
C PHE A 240 9.87 -4.93 -20.86
N ILE A 241 9.53 -3.67 -20.57
CA ILE A 241 8.37 -2.96 -21.10
C ILE A 241 8.88 -1.71 -21.80
N ARG A 242 8.52 -1.54 -23.08
CA ARG A 242 8.81 -0.32 -23.83
C ARG A 242 7.56 0.54 -23.94
N LEU A 243 7.69 1.78 -23.53
CA LEU A 243 6.66 2.80 -23.67
C LEU A 243 7.06 3.79 -24.74
N ARG A 244 6.24 3.89 -25.78
CA ARG A 244 6.40 4.94 -26.79
C ARG A 244 5.60 6.16 -26.41
N GLY A 245 6.20 7.36 -26.46
CA GLY A 245 5.55 8.61 -26.12
C GLY A 245 4.24 8.83 -26.86
N SER A 246 4.23 8.61 -28.18
CA SER A 246 3.02 8.71 -29.02
C SER A 246 1.89 7.76 -28.63
N ALA A 247 2.21 6.54 -28.23
CA ALA A 247 1.22 5.57 -27.75
C ALA A 247 0.67 5.96 -26.37
N TYR A 248 1.56 6.40 -25.49
CA TYR A 248 1.20 6.82 -24.14
C TYR A 248 0.26 8.03 -24.13
N TYR A 249 0.57 9.10 -24.88
CA TYR A 249 -0.28 10.30 -24.94
C TYR A 249 -1.60 10.11 -25.70
N ARG A 250 -1.74 9.08 -26.53
CA ARG A 250 -3.02 8.73 -27.19
C ARG A 250 -3.95 7.95 -26.27
N ASN A 251 -3.41 7.11 -25.40
CA ASN A 251 -4.20 6.27 -24.49
C ASN A 251 -3.45 6.04 -23.18
N PRO A 252 -3.47 6.99 -22.25
CA PRO A 252 -2.73 6.95 -21.00
C PRO A 252 -3.30 5.99 -19.95
N LYS A 253 -4.01 4.94 -20.34
CA LYS A 253 -4.57 3.93 -19.43
C LYS A 253 -3.72 2.69 -19.34
#